data_693f82d2730f5da2404fecb98ae6df75
#
_entry.id   693f82d2730f5da2404fecb98ae6df75
#
_cell.length_a   1.000
_cell.length_b   1.000
_cell.length_c   1.000
_cell.angle_alpha   90.00
_cell.angle_beta   90.00
_cell.angle_gamma   90.00
#
_symmetry.space_group_name_H-M   'P 1'
#
loop_
_entity.id
_entity.type
_entity.pdbx_description
1 polymer ?
#
loop_
_entity_poly.entity_id
_entity_poly.type
_entity_poly.pdbx_seq_one_letter_code
_entity_poly.pdbx_strand_id
1 'polypeptide(L)'
;MTERQAYTPAESSGTAPARGRLTGKHILVVGGGQMDIGEDATPIGNGRAMSVLFAREGAQVAVADRDTKAAEATIALCEARAFAITADVTKESDITRMAEESLAKLGGLDGLVLNVGIGAGGPWLEGTTRESWDKVFAINLTSHMLTVKATLPHLSEGASIVFISSIAGLTAGSRLPAYDASKSALFGLCRHVAFEGARRGIRANVIAPGLMDTSIGRLASRGRPNRTSTNIPLGRQGTGWETAYAALFLVSDESAYITAQILAVDGGLSGL
;
A
#
# COMPACT_ATOMS: atom_id res chain seq x y z
N MET A 1 -23.09 -2.05 30.49
CA MET A 1 -23.09 -1.67 29.05
C MET A 1 -22.64 -2.91 28.30
N THR A 2 -23.50 -3.53 27.50
CA THR A 2 -23.16 -4.66 26.65
C THR A 2 -22.09 -4.20 25.66
N GLU A 3 -20.92 -4.89 25.62
CA GLU A 3 -19.92 -4.66 24.58
C GLU A 3 -20.61 -4.80 23.22
N ARG A 4 -20.71 -3.70 22.49
CA ARG A 4 -21.23 -3.71 21.14
C ARG A 4 -20.17 -4.41 20.27
N GLN A 5 -20.46 -5.61 19.79
CA GLN A 5 -19.60 -6.29 18.83
C GLN A 5 -19.47 -5.40 17.58
N ALA A 6 -18.25 -5.04 17.20
CA ALA A 6 -17.99 -4.20 16.03
C ALA A 6 -18.44 -4.92 14.76
N TYR A 7 -19.14 -4.22 13.88
CA TYR A 7 -19.57 -4.76 12.58
C TYR A 7 -18.37 -5.09 11.69
N THR A 8 -18.35 -6.32 11.17
CA THR A 8 -17.25 -6.82 10.34
C THR A 8 -17.85 -7.53 9.11
N PRO A 9 -18.02 -6.82 7.97
CA PRO A 9 -18.55 -7.39 6.74
C PRO A 9 -17.57 -8.37 6.08
N ALA A 10 -18.03 -9.14 5.11
CA ALA A 10 -17.22 -10.11 4.37
C ALA A 10 -16.01 -9.50 3.68
N GLU A 11 -16.11 -8.24 3.26
CA GLU A 11 -15.01 -7.45 2.71
C GLU A 11 -13.87 -7.29 3.71
N SER A 12 -14.16 -7.09 4.99
CA SER A 12 -13.14 -6.92 6.05
C SER A 12 -12.33 -8.20 6.32
N SER A 13 -12.88 -9.37 5.96
CA SER A 13 -12.20 -10.67 6.06
C SER A 13 -11.69 -11.20 4.72
N GLY A 14 -11.95 -10.49 3.62
CA GLY A 14 -11.58 -10.90 2.27
C GLY A 14 -12.39 -12.09 1.74
N THR A 15 -13.54 -12.37 2.32
CA THR A 15 -14.42 -13.50 1.91
C THR A 15 -15.57 -13.06 0.99
N ALA A 16 -15.70 -11.77 0.70
CA ALA A 16 -16.69 -11.28 -0.24
C ALA A 16 -16.44 -11.84 -1.66
N PRO A 17 -17.51 -12.18 -2.42
CA PRO A 17 -17.36 -12.69 -3.77
C PRO A 17 -16.78 -11.65 -4.71
N ALA A 18 -16.02 -12.11 -5.70
CA ALA A 18 -15.50 -11.27 -6.78
C ALA A 18 -16.64 -10.71 -7.65
N ARG A 19 -16.41 -9.51 -8.20
CA ARG A 19 -17.36 -8.81 -9.08
C ARG A 19 -16.77 -8.50 -10.45
N GLY A 20 -15.49 -8.88 -10.70
CA GLY A 20 -14.80 -8.67 -11.96
C GLY A 20 -14.42 -7.21 -12.24
N ARG A 21 -14.26 -6.37 -11.22
CA ARG A 21 -14.02 -4.92 -11.34
C ARG A 21 -12.70 -4.55 -12.01
N LEU A 22 -11.77 -5.50 -12.10
CA LEU A 22 -10.45 -5.31 -12.72
C LEU A 22 -10.24 -6.25 -13.92
N THR A 23 -11.31 -6.78 -14.49
CA THR A 23 -11.21 -7.67 -15.67
C THR A 23 -10.44 -6.99 -16.81
N GLY A 24 -9.37 -7.65 -17.27
CA GLY A 24 -8.51 -7.15 -18.34
C GLY A 24 -7.51 -6.05 -17.93
N LYS A 25 -7.44 -5.69 -16.66
CA LYS A 25 -6.45 -4.73 -16.14
C LYS A 25 -5.12 -5.43 -15.79
N HIS A 26 -4.03 -4.71 -16.00
CA HIS A 26 -2.66 -5.10 -15.70
C HIS A 26 -2.11 -4.23 -14.58
N ILE A 27 -1.74 -4.82 -13.45
CA ILE A 27 -1.40 -4.06 -12.24
C ILE A 27 -0.06 -4.49 -11.66
N LEU A 28 0.81 -3.53 -11.36
CA LEU A 28 2.02 -3.73 -10.58
C LEU A 28 1.78 -3.33 -9.12
N VAL A 29 2.00 -4.27 -8.20
CA VAL A 29 1.98 -4.03 -6.75
C VAL A 29 3.41 -4.11 -6.21
N VAL A 30 3.96 -2.98 -5.78
CA VAL A 30 5.31 -2.89 -5.21
C VAL A 30 5.22 -2.97 -3.69
N GLY A 31 5.87 -3.99 -3.11
CA GLY A 31 5.68 -4.40 -1.71
C GLY A 31 4.46 -5.31 -1.56
N GLY A 32 4.28 -6.26 -2.49
CA GLY A 32 3.16 -7.19 -2.53
C GLY A 32 3.35 -8.47 -1.71
N GLY A 33 4.52 -8.67 -1.11
CA GLY A 33 4.78 -9.75 -0.18
C GLY A 33 4.18 -9.53 1.20
N GLN A 34 4.56 -10.36 2.16
CA GLN A 34 4.16 -10.22 3.55
C GLN A 34 5.34 -10.54 4.46
N MET A 35 5.61 -9.63 5.41
CA MET A 35 6.63 -9.86 6.42
C MET A 35 6.20 -11.00 7.36
N ASP A 36 7.09 -11.97 7.54
CA ASP A 36 6.97 -12.98 8.59
C ASP A 36 7.38 -12.34 9.92
N ILE A 37 6.54 -12.47 10.93
CA ILE A 37 6.79 -11.96 12.30
C ILE A 37 6.90 -13.08 13.32
N GLY A 38 6.96 -14.35 12.87
CA GLY A 38 7.11 -15.53 13.72
C GLY A 38 5.85 -15.85 14.54
N GLU A 39 4.67 -15.51 14.04
CA GLU A 39 3.38 -15.84 14.66
C GLU A 39 2.60 -16.83 13.76
N ASP A 40 2.04 -17.91 14.34
CA ASP A 40 1.33 -18.95 13.58
C ASP A 40 0.09 -18.42 12.83
N ALA A 41 -0.58 -17.40 13.36
CA ALA A 41 -1.75 -16.75 12.77
C ALA A 41 -1.47 -15.29 12.44
N THR A 42 -0.55 -15.06 11.52
CA THR A 42 -0.19 -13.70 11.08
C THR A 42 -1.29 -13.12 10.19
N PRO A 43 -1.90 -11.96 10.55
CA PRO A 43 -2.89 -11.32 9.71
C PRO A 43 -2.31 -10.92 8.37
N ILE A 44 -3.15 -10.94 7.33
CA ILE A 44 -2.74 -10.56 5.99
C ILE A 44 -2.25 -9.10 5.95
N GLY A 45 -1.09 -8.89 5.33
CA GLY A 45 -0.56 -7.54 5.09
C GLY A 45 -1.27 -6.84 3.92
N ASN A 46 -1.22 -5.49 3.91
CA ASN A 46 -1.88 -4.69 2.88
C ASN A 46 -1.48 -5.10 1.45
N GLY A 47 -0.18 -5.27 1.19
CA GLY A 47 0.32 -5.60 -0.14
C GLY A 47 -0.15 -6.96 -0.64
N ARG A 48 -0.10 -7.98 0.22
CA ARG A 48 -0.63 -9.31 -0.09
C ARG A 48 -2.14 -9.26 -0.32
N ALA A 49 -2.89 -8.58 0.56
CA ALA A 49 -4.35 -8.44 0.42
C ALA A 49 -4.73 -7.74 -0.90
N MET A 50 -4.02 -6.67 -1.28
CA MET A 50 -4.24 -5.99 -2.55
C MET A 50 -3.96 -6.91 -3.74
N SER A 51 -2.82 -7.59 -3.75
CA SER A 51 -2.45 -8.50 -4.85
C SER A 51 -3.47 -9.62 -5.05
N VAL A 52 -3.88 -10.28 -3.96
CA VAL A 52 -4.88 -11.35 -3.99
C VAL A 52 -6.26 -10.84 -4.43
N LEU A 53 -6.69 -9.69 -3.88
CA LEU A 53 -7.99 -9.10 -4.23
C LEU A 53 -8.03 -8.69 -5.70
N PHE A 54 -6.97 -8.06 -6.21
CA PHE A 54 -6.91 -7.62 -7.61
C PHE A 54 -6.95 -8.80 -8.58
N ALA A 55 -6.19 -9.88 -8.30
CA ALA A 55 -6.23 -11.11 -9.08
C ALA A 55 -7.65 -11.73 -9.07
N ARG A 56 -8.28 -11.80 -7.90
CA ARG A 56 -9.67 -12.28 -7.74
C ARG A 56 -10.66 -11.43 -8.52
N GLU A 57 -10.44 -10.12 -8.60
CA GLU A 57 -11.28 -9.19 -9.38
C GLU A 57 -10.96 -9.16 -10.88
N GLY A 58 -10.09 -10.06 -11.34
CA GLY A 58 -9.85 -10.32 -12.76
C GLY A 58 -8.60 -9.67 -13.36
N ALA A 59 -7.79 -8.97 -12.55
CA ALA A 59 -6.53 -8.40 -13.03
C ALA A 59 -5.44 -9.45 -13.24
N GLN A 60 -4.49 -9.16 -14.16
CA GLN A 60 -3.17 -9.77 -14.16
C GLN A 60 -2.25 -8.92 -13.25
N VAL A 61 -1.58 -9.56 -12.29
CA VAL A 61 -0.85 -8.85 -11.24
C VAL A 61 0.64 -9.20 -11.25
N ALA A 62 1.49 -8.19 -11.39
CA ALA A 62 2.92 -8.31 -11.06
C ALA A 62 3.11 -7.99 -9.57
N VAL A 63 3.61 -8.95 -8.80
CA VAL A 63 3.85 -8.82 -7.36
C VAL A 63 5.33 -8.63 -7.13
N ALA A 64 5.75 -7.40 -6.85
CA ALA A 64 7.15 -7.07 -6.59
C ALA A 64 7.43 -7.01 -5.09
N ASP A 65 8.47 -7.70 -4.64
CA ASP A 65 8.99 -7.62 -3.28
C ASP A 65 10.49 -7.90 -3.26
N ARG A 66 11.19 -7.43 -2.23
CA ARG A 66 12.61 -7.77 -2.02
C ARG A 66 12.80 -9.21 -1.54
N ASP A 67 11.79 -9.76 -0.87
CA ASP A 67 11.73 -11.14 -0.40
C ASP A 67 11.00 -11.99 -1.45
N THR A 68 11.76 -12.75 -2.22
CA THR A 68 11.24 -13.64 -3.26
C THR A 68 10.22 -14.63 -2.71
N LYS A 69 10.49 -15.23 -1.53
CA LYS A 69 9.58 -16.22 -0.92
C LYS A 69 8.27 -15.57 -0.49
N ALA A 70 8.33 -14.34 0.02
CA ALA A 70 7.12 -13.59 0.40
C ALA A 70 6.26 -13.24 -0.82
N ALA A 71 6.88 -12.88 -1.96
CA ALA A 71 6.20 -12.64 -3.22
C ALA A 71 5.60 -13.92 -3.80
N GLU A 72 6.36 -15.03 -3.82
CA GLU A 72 5.90 -16.35 -4.28
C GLU A 72 4.72 -16.87 -3.44
N ALA A 73 4.79 -16.73 -2.11
CA ALA A 73 3.68 -17.09 -1.23
C ALA A 73 2.42 -16.23 -1.49
N THR A 74 2.57 -15.00 -1.97
CA THR A 74 1.44 -14.15 -2.36
C THR A 74 0.84 -14.62 -3.68
N ILE A 75 1.66 -14.87 -4.71
CA ILE A 75 1.13 -15.29 -6.03
C ILE A 75 0.45 -16.66 -5.97
N ALA A 76 0.87 -17.54 -5.06
CA ALA A 76 0.20 -18.83 -4.84
C ALA A 76 -1.28 -18.68 -4.43
N LEU A 77 -1.68 -17.51 -3.91
CA LEU A 77 -3.06 -17.18 -3.54
C LEU A 77 -3.83 -16.49 -4.68
N CYS A 78 -3.20 -16.23 -5.84
CA CYS A 78 -3.75 -15.40 -6.92
C CYS A 78 -4.30 -16.21 -8.11
N GLU A 79 -4.55 -17.50 -7.96
CA GLU A 79 -5.23 -18.36 -8.97
C GLU A 79 -4.63 -18.23 -10.39
N ALA A 80 -3.30 -18.33 -10.52
CA ALA A 80 -2.55 -18.21 -11.77
C ALA A 80 -2.66 -16.84 -12.51
N ARG A 81 -3.18 -15.82 -11.84
CA ARG A 81 -3.29 -14.45 -12.39
C ARG A 81 -2.17 -13.52 -11.94
N ALA A 82 -1.11 -14.05 -11.35
CA ALA A 82 -0.01 -13.24 -10.87
C ALA A 82 1.34 -13.91 -11.10
N PHE A 83 2.39 -13.09 -11.16
CA PHE A 83 3.78 -13.54 -11.12
C PHE A 83 4.60 -12.67 -10.18
N ALA A 84 5.65 -13.26 -9.62
CA ALA A 84 6.56 -12.59 -8.69
C ALA A 84 7.71 -11.90 -9.43
N ILE A 85 8.14 -10.75 -8.91
CA ILE A 85 9.34 -10.03 -9.30
C ILE A 85 10.15 -9.73 -8.02
N THR A 86 11.40 -10.21 -7.96
CA THR A 86 12.28 -9.83 -6.86
C THR A 86 12.92 -8.47 -7.16
N ALA A 87 12.71 -7.49 -6.29
CA ALA A 87 13.29 -6.16 -6.45
C ALA A 87 13.53 -5.48 -5.09
N ASP A 88 14.76 -5.00 -4.89
CA ASP A 88 15.10 -4.14 -3.77
C ASP A 88 14.94 -2.66 -4.21
N VAL A 89 13.89 -2.02 -3.74
CA VAL A 89 13.58 -0.63 -4.11
C VAL A 89 14.60 0.41 -3.61
N THR A 90 15.62 0.00 -2.85
CA THR A 90 16.75 0.86 -2.51
C THR A 90 17.78 0.96 -3.63
N LYS A 91 17.64 0.12 -4.67
CA LYS A 91 18.52 0.04 -5.85
C LYS A 91 17.78 0.52 -7.09
N GLU A 92 18.23 1.61 -7.69
CA GLU A 92 17.60 2.17 -8.90
C GLU A 92 17.62 1.16 -10.06
N SER A 93 18.68 0.36 -10.19
CA SER A 93 18.77 -0.73 -11.19
C SER A 93 17.67 -1.78 -11.02
N ASP A 94 17.32 -2.13 -9.78
CA ASP A 94 16.25 -3.09 -9.50
C ASP A 94 14.88 -2.48 -9.83
N ILE A 95 14.68 -1.18 -9.56
CA ILE A 95 13.46 -0.46 -9.92
C ILE A 95 13.26 -0.44 -11.43
N THR A 96 14.32 -0.10 -12.19
CA THR A 96 14.28 -0.08 -13.65
C THR A 96 13.93 -1.46 -14.20
N ARG A 97 14.67 -2.50 -13.76
CA ARG A 97 14.43 -3.89 -14.16
C ARG A 97 13.01 -4.35 -13.79
N MET A 98 12.51 -4.03 -12.61
CA MET A 98 11.15 -4.36 -12.17
C MET A 98 10.10 -3.73 -13.09
N ALA A 99 10.27 -2.46 -13.47
CA ALA A 99 9.37 -1.78 -14.40
C ALA A 99 9.38 -2.44 -15.78
N GLU A 100 10.56 -2.70 -16.35
CA GLU A 100 10.74 -3.37 -17.65
C GLU A 100 10.15 -4.77 -17.65
N GLU A 101 10.44 -5.59 -16.63
CA GLU A 101 9.93 -6.96 -16.51
C GLU A 101 8.40 -6.98 -16.35
N SER A 102 7.84 -6.05 -15.57
CA SER A 102 6.39 -5.92 -15.43
C SER A 102 5.72 -5.62 -16.76
N LEU A 103 6.23 -4.64 -17.49
CA LEU A 103 5.71 -4.24 -18.80
C LEU A 103 5.82 -5.38 -19.82
N ALA A 104 6.98 -6.06 -19.88
CA ALA A 104 7.20 -7.16 -20.83
C ALA A 104 6.25 -8.35 -20.59
N LYS A 105 5.98 -8.69 -19.31
CA LYS A 105 5.14 -9.83 -18.96
C LYS A 105 3.64 -9.51 -18.96
N LEU A 106 3.25 -8.28 -18.62
CA LEU A 106 1.85 -7.86 -18.60
C LEU A 106 1.36 -7.38 -19.98
N GLY A 107 2.26 -6.88 -20.83
CA GLY A 107 1.91 -6.28 -22.12
C GLY A 107 1.38 -4.85 -22.02
N GLY A 108 1.29 -4.29 -20.84
CA GLY A 108 0.82 -2.94 -20.51
C GLY A 108 0.73 -2.75 -19.01
N LEU A 109 0.39 -1.54 -18.57
CA LEU A 109 0.26 -1.24 -17.14
C LEU A 109 -0.89 -0.25 -16.92
N ASP A 110 -2.00 -0.74 -16.37
CA ASP A 110 -3.22 0.03 -16.09
C ASP A 110 -3.30 0.50 -14.63
N GLY A 111 -2.51 -0.12 -13.77
CA GLY A 111 -2.47 0.21 -12.35
C GLY A 111 -1.08 0.04 -11.73
N LEU A 112 -0.71 0.98 -10.85
CA LEU A 112 0.51 0.93 -10.06
C LEU A 112 0.18 1.18 -8.59
N VAL A 113 0.53 0.24 -7.72
CA VAL A 113 0.36 0.41 -6.27
C VAL A 113 1.72 0.42 -5.58
N LEU A 114 2.01 1.50 -4.88
CA LEU A 114 3.26 1.74 -4.19
C LEU A 114 3.05 1.56 -2.68
N ASN A 115 3.27 0.32 -2.20
CA ASN A 115 2.95 -0.08 -0.82
C ASN A 115 4.18 -0.22 0.09
N VAL A 116 5.39 -0.20 -0.46
CA VAL A 116 6.61 -0.33 0.35
C VAL A 116 6.71 0.79 1.38
N GLY A 117 7.10 0.43 2.60
CA GLY A 117 7.37 1.40 3.63
C GLY A 117 7.92 0.77 4.91
N ILE A 118 8.77 1.52 5.57
CA ILE A 118 9.36 1.16 6.86
C ILE A 118 9.22 2.29 7.87
N GLY A 119 9.15 1.93 9.15
CA GLY A 119 9.46 2.83 10.25
C GLY A 119 10.81 2.43 10.85
N ALA A 120 11.73 3.35 10.99
CA ALA A 120 13.05 3.13 11.56
C ALA A 120 13.51 4.35 12.37
N GLY A 121 14.51 4.12 13.20
CA GLY A 121 15.04 5.12 14.12
C GLY A 121 14.43 5.04 15.52
N GLY A 122 15.04 5.78 16.47
CA GLY A 122 14.51 5.93 17.81
C GLY A 122 13.29 6.86 17.86
N PRO A 123 12.56 6.85 18.99
CA PRO A 123 11.39 7.71 19.16
C PRO A 123 11.82 9.18 19.32
N TRP A 124 10.96 10.08 18.83
CA TRP A 124 11.10 11.52 18.90
C TRP A 124 12.32 12.06 18.10
N LEU A 125 12.47 13.36 18.05
CA LEU A 125 13.61 14.00 17.36
C LEU A 125 14.95 13.62 17.97
N GLU A 126 15.01 13.49 19.29
CA GLU A 126 16.22 13.07 20.04
C GLU A 126 16.74 11.70 19.59
N GLY A 127 15.83 10.74 19.36
CA GLY A 127 16.19 9.40 18.91
C GLY A 127 16.35 9.24 17.39
N THR A 128 16.16 10.32 16.62
CA THR A 128 16.26 10.30 15.15
C THR A 128 17.69 10.61 14.72
N THR A 129 18.37 9.64 14.12
CA THR A 129 19.70 9.85 13.51
C THR A 129 19.57 10.23 12.04
N ARG A 130 20.59 10.89 11.49
CA ARG A 130 20.66 11.18 10.06
C ARG A 130 20.57 9.91 9.20
N GLU A 131 21.23 8.84 9.62
CA GLU A 131 21.20 7.56 8.93
C GLU A 131 19.78 6.96 8.89
N SER A 132 19.08 6.93 10.05
CA SER A 132 17.71 6.42 10.10
C SER A 132 16.75 7.29 9.29
N TRP A 133 16.92 8.60 9.30
CA TRP A 133 16.18 9.56 8.49
C TRP A 133 16.35 9.26 6.99
N ASP A 134 17.59 9.26 6.51
CA ASP A 134 17.91 9.03 5.10
C ASP A 134 17.41 7.66 4.62
N LYS A 135 17.56 6.61 5.43
CA LYS A 135 17.03 5.27 5.14
C LYS A 135 15.51 5.26 4.96
N VAL A 136 14.78 5.91 5.87
CA VAL A 136 13.31 5.99 5.77
C VAL A 136 12.89 6.76 4.53
N PHE A 137 13.51 7.89 4.23
CA PHE A 137 13.20 8.67 3.03
C PHE A 137 13.57 7.93 1.75
N ALA A 138 14.70 7.24 1.71
CA ALA A 138 15.10 6.42 0.56
C ALA A 138 14.03 5.37 0.21
N ILE A 139 13.49 4.69 1.23
CA ILE A 139 12.51 3.61 1.03
C ILE A 139 11.10 4.15 0.87
N ASN A 140 10.65 5.11 1.71
CA ASN A 140 9.24 5.51 1.75
C ASN A 140 8.87 6.58 0.72
N LEU A 141 9.84 7.30 0.16
CA LEU A 141 9.60 8.40 -0.76
C LEU A 141 10.42 8.29 -2.04
N THR A 142 11.76 8.23 -1.94
CA THR A 142 12.63 8.24 -3.12
C THR A 142 12.35 7.03 -4.03
N SER A 143 12.17 5.85 -3.44
CA SER A 143 11.83 4.64 -4.21
C SER A 143 10.51 4.79 -4.96
N HIS A 144 9.50 5.42 -4.35
CA HIS A 144 8.20 5.67 -4.98
C HIS A 144 8.34 6.64 -6.15
N MET A 145 9.10 7.73 -5.97
CA MET A 145 9.38 8.68 -7.04
C MET A 145 10.11 7.99 -8.21
N LEU A 146 11.16 7.20 -7.93
CA LEU A 146 11.91 6.47 -8.96
C LEU A 146 11.04 5.44 -9.68
N THR A 147 10.18 4.72 -8.94
CA THR A 147 9.25 3.75 -9.56
C THR A 147 8.26 4.45 -10.48
N VAL A 148 7.67 5.57 -10.05
CA VAL A 148 6.80 6.38 -10.92
C VAL A 148 7.57 6.88 -12.13
N LYS A 149 8.77 7.43 -11.96
CA LYS A 149 9.63 7.88 -13.06
C LYS A 149 9.86 6.78 -14.11
N ALA A 150 10.12 5.55 -13.66
CA ALA A 150 10.37 4.41 -14.54
C ALA A 150 9.11 3.87 -15.23
N THR A 151 7.92 4.02 -14.62
CA THR A 151 6.69 3.42 -15.12
C THR A 151 5.76 4.42 -15.83
N LEU A 152 5.71 5.68 -15.41
CA LEU A 152 4.78 6.69 -15.91
C LEU A 152 4.76 6.83 -17.44
N PRO A 153 5.90 6.83 -18.17
CA PRO A 153 5.89 6.91 -19.63
C PRO A 153 5.15 5.75 -20.29
N HIS A 154 5.08 4.60 -19.63
CA HIS A 154 4.58 3.33 -20.14
C HIS A 154 3.19 2.94 -19.60
N LEU A 155 2.62 3.74 -18.71
CA LEU A 155 1.26 3.52 -18.23
C LEU A 155 0.25 3.69 -19.38
N SER A 156 -0.80 2.88 -19.38
CA SER A 156 -1.94 3.03 -20.31
C SER A 156 -2.66 4.37 -20.09
N GLU A 157 -3.36 4.85 -21.11
CA GLU A 157 -4.31 5.96 -20.92
C GLU A 157 -5.38 5.57 -19.90
N GLY A 158 -5.73 6.48 -19.01
CA GLY A 158 -6.68 6.22 -17.93
C GLY A 158 -6.16 5.38 -16.78
N ALA A 159 -4.87 5.02 -16.76
CA ALA A 159 -4.25 4.25 -15.69
C ALA A 159 -4.38 4.93 -14.31
N SER A 160 -4.21 4.15 -13.24
CA SER A 160 -4.30 4.66 -11.87
C SER A 160 -3.07 4.31 -11.03
N ILE A 161 -2.54 5.30 -10.32
CA ILE A 161 -1.45 5.17 -9.36
C ILE A 161 -2.00 5.35 -7.96
N VAL A 162 -1.68 4.40 -7.05
CA VAL A 162 -2.09 4.47 -5.65
C VAL A 162 -0.84 4.42 -4.76
N PHE A 163 -0.64 5.47 -3.98
CA PHE A 163 0.40 5.55 -2.96
C PHE A 163 -0.17 5.10 -1.61
N ILE A 164 0.50 4.18 -0.92
CA ILE A 164 0.13 3.79 0.42
C ILE A 164 0.94 4.63 1.43
N SER A 165 0.26 5.62 2.01
CA SER A 165 0.78 6.47 3.06
C SER A 165 0.43 5.90 4.45
N SER A 166 0.00 6.74 5.36
CA SER A 166 -0.47 6.43 6.72
C SER A 166 -1.21 7.65 7.27
N ILE A 167 -2.09 7.48 8.24
CA ILE A 167 -2.60 8.60 9.05
C ILE A 167 -1.46 9.36 9.75
N ALA A 168 -0.29 8.73 9.97
CA ALA A 168 0.91 9.40 10.45
C ALA A 168 1.41 10.53 9.53
N GLY A 169 0.99 10.54 8.28
CA GLY A 169 1.21 11.67 7.37
C GLY A 169 0.18 12.79 7.51
N LEU A 170 -0.97 12.52 8.13
CA LEU A 170 -2.05 13.48 8.35
C LEU A 170 -1.99 14.10 9.75
N THR A 171 -1.68 13.28 10.76
CA THR A 171 -1.69 13.67 12.17
C THR A 171 -0.42 13.19 12.86
N ALA A 172 0.03 13.90 13.89
CA ALA A 172 1.14 13.44 14.73
C ALA A 172 0.73 12.20 15.54
N GLY A 173 1.70 11.37 15.92
CA GLY A 173 1.44 10.26 16.85
C GLY A 173 2.25 8.99 16.64
N SER A 174 2.95 8.81 15.51
CA SER A 174 3.79 7.62 15.30
C SER A 174 4.99 7.55 16.23
N ARG A 175 5.46 8.69 16.75
CA ARG A 175 6.72 8.90 17.47
C ARG A 175 7.98 8.69 16.62
N LEU A 176 7.84 8.54 15.31
CA LEU A 176 8.93 8.31 14.36
C LEU A 176 8.98 9.48 13.36
N PRO A 177 9.75 10.56 13.63
CA PRO A 177 9.72 11.78 12.83
C PRO A 177 10.01 11.58 11.35
N ALA A 178 10.97 10.72 11.00
CA ALA A 178 11.28 10.40 9.61
C ALA A 178 10.12 9.68 8.91
N TYR A 179 9.42 8.79 9.62
CA TYR A 179 8.24 8.11 9.11
C TYR A 179 7.10 9.09 8.83
N ASP A 180 6.73 9.92 9.81
CA ASP A 180 5.65 10.91 9.67
C ASP A 180 5.94 11.85 8.50
N ALA A 181 7.15 12.41 8.44
CA ALA A 181 7.58 13.30 7.37
C ALA A 181 7.56 12.62 5.99
N SER A 182 8.07 11.38 5.88
CA SER A 182 8.09 10.65 4.62
C SER A 182 6.70 10.31 4.11
N LYS A 183 5.77 9.96 5.01
CA LYS A 183 4.38 9.65 4.66
C LYS A 183 3.58 10.91 4.28
N SER A 184 3.85 12.06 4.90
CA SER A 184 3.32 13.36 4.48
C SER A 184 3.84 13.78 3.10
N ALA A 185 5.13 13.54 2.81
CA ALA A 185 5.74 13.91 1.54
C ALA A 185 5.09 13.21 0.33
N LEU A 186 4.52 12.01 0.51
CA LEU A 186 3.77 11.31 -0.54
C LEU A 186 2.55 12.12 -1.03
N PHE A 187 1.97 12.98 -0.21
CA PHE A 187 0.84 13.83 -0.63
C PHE A 187 1.28 14.86 -1.69
N GLY A 188 2.48 15.44 -1.51
CA GLY A 188 3.07 16.34 -2.51
C GLY A 188 3.42 15.62 -3.81
N LEU A 189 4.07 14.46 -3.69
CA LEU A 189 4.43 13.63 -4.85
C LEU A 189 3.18 13.20 -5.62
N CYS A 190 2.14 12.73 -4.94
CA CYS A 190 0.87 12.32 -5.55
C CYS A 190 0.23 13.45 -6.37
N ARG A 191 0.15 14.68 -5.81
CA ARG A 191 -0.40 15.84 -6.53
C ARG A 191 0.39 16.17 -7.78
N HIS A 192 1.73 16.09 -7.71
CA HIS A 192 2.57 16.32 -8.88
C HIS A 192 2.32 15.28 -9.97
N VAL A 193 2.32 13.99 -9.59
CA VAL A 193 2.08 12.86 -10.51
C VAL A 193 0.69 12.95 -11.14
N ALA A 194 -0.34 13.29 -10.35
CA ALA A 194 -1.70 13.51 -10.85
C ALA A 194 -1.76 14.63 -11.91
N PHE A 195 -1.06 15.74 -11.66
CA PHE A 195 -0.98 16.86 -12.60
C PHE A 195 -0.26 16.47 -13.90
N GLU A 196 0.88 15.79 -13.80
CA GLU A 196 1.68 15.36 -14.95
C GLU A 196 0.93 14.33 -15.81
N GLY A 197 0.23 13.38 -15.17
CA GLY A 197 -0.52 12.31 -15.84
C GLY A 197 -1.87 12.75 -16.43
N ALA A 198 -2.39 13.92 -16.04
CA ALA A 198 -3.78 14.34 -16.32
C ALA A 198 -4.14 14.35 -17.82
N ARG A 199 -3.22 14.79 -18.71
CA ARG A 199 -3.46 14.83 -20.16
C ARG A 199 -3.69 13.44 -20.79
N ARG A 200 -3.23 12.39 -20.13
CA ARG A 200 -3.41 10.97 -20.51
C ARG A 200 -4.52 10.31 -19.70
N GLY A 201 -5.30 11.07 -18.93
CA GLY A 201 -6.30 10.55 -18.01
C GLY A 201 -5.74 9.73 -16.85
N ILE A 202 -4.40 9.72 -16.66
CA ILE A 202 -3.75 8.99 -15.56
C ILE A 202 -4.09 9.68 -14.24
N ARG A 203 -4.62 8.91 -13.30
CA ARG A 203 -4.98 9.37 -11.97
C ARG A 203 -3.92 8.95 -10.96
N ALA A 204 -3.72 9.75 -9.93
CA ALA A 204 -2.88 9.39 -8.80
C ALA A 204 -3.58 9.79 -7.50
N ASN A 205 -3.67 8.85 -6.55
CA ASN A 205 -4.31 9.07 -5.26
C ASN A 205 -3.49 8.45 -4.13
N VAL A 206 -3.76 8.85 -2.91
CA VAL A 206 -3.13 8.32 -1.69
C VAL A 206 -4.19 7.61 -0.86
N ILE A 207 -3.83 6.45 -0.32
CA ILE A 207 -4.53 5.84 0.81
C ILE A 207 -3.69 6.09 2.06
N ALA A 208 -4.34 6.54 3.13
CA ALA A 208 -3.74 6.75 4.44
C ALA A 208 -4.36 5.77 5.46
N PRO A 209 -3.83 4.53 5.59
CA PRO A 209 -4.33 3.57 6.56
C PRO A 209 -4.09 4.05 8.00
N GLY A 210 -5.02 3.71 8.88
CA GLY A 210 -4.94 3.92 10.33
C GLY A 210 -4.22 2.80 11.06
N LEU A 211 -4.78 2.44 12.21
CA LEU A 211 -4.33 1.28 12.99
C LEU A 211 -4.89 0.00 12.34
N MET A 212 -4.04 -0.68 11.60
CA MET A 212 -4.39 -1.92 10.89
C MET A 212 -3.81 -3.13 11.62
N ASP A 213 -4.63 -4.18 11.80
CA ASP A 213 -4.15 -5.50 12.25
C ASP A 213 -3.52 -6.23 11.06
N THR A 214 -2.23 -6.01 10.91
CA THR A 214 -1.36 -6.60 9.88
C THR A 214 -0.04 -7.01 10.53
N SER A 215 0.79 -7.80 9.84
CA SER A 215 2.12 -8.18 10.34
C SER A 215 2.92 -6.96 10.82
N ILE A 216 3.00 -5.90 9.99
CA ILE A 216 3.72 -4.66 10.33
C ILE A 216 3.00 -3.92 11.47
N GLY A 217 1.66 -3.89 11.48
CA GLY A 217 0.86 -3.30 12.53
C GLY A 217 1.11 -3.94 13.90
N ARG A 218 1.17 -5.27 13.95
CA ARG A 218 1.51 -6.03 15.18
C ARG A 218 2.93 -5.77 15.62
N LEU A 219 3.89 -5.80 14.70
CA LEU A 219 5.30 -5.48 15.01
C LEU A 219 5.43 -4.05 15.56
N ALA A 220 4.76 -3.07 14.97
CA ALA A 220 4.76 -1.69 15.46
C ALA A 220 4.06 -1.51 16.82
N SER A 221 3.23 -2.48 17.23
CA SER A 221 2.56 -2.48 18.55
C SER A 221 3.39 -3.15 19.64
N ARG A 222 4.41 -3.95 19.27
CA ARG A 222 5.34 -4.53 20.26
C ARG A 222 6.01 -3.41 21.04
N GLY A 223 5.96 -3.50 22.38
CA GLY A 223 6.48 -2.45 23.28
C GLY A 223 5.63 -1.16 23.35
N ARG A 224 4.42 -1.15 22.77
CA ARG A 224 3.48 -0.02 22.81
C ARG A 224 2.09 -0.48 23.24
N PRO A 225 1.86 -0.87 24.49
CA PRO A 225 0.59 -1.47 24.94
C PRO A 225 -0.62 -0.56 24.68
N ASN A 226 -0.44 0.77 24.78
CA ASN A 226 -1.52 1.74 24.55
C ASN A 226 -1.87 1.93 23.06
N ARG A 227 -1.10 1.39 22.12
CA ARG A 227 -1.40 1.52 20.69
C ARG A 227 -2.61 0.68 20.30
N THR A 228 -2.76 -0.49 20.89
CA THR A 228 -3.90 -1.39 20.64
C THR A 228 -5.17 -0.97 21.38
N SER A 229 -5.02 -0.19 22.47
CA SER A 229 -6.13 0.37 23.24
C SER A 229 -6.56 1.77 22.76
N THR A 230 -6.03 2.28 21.66
CA THR A 230 -6.47 3.54 21.06
C THR A 230 -7.96 3.46 20.73
N ASN A 231 -8.72 4.46 21.19
CA ASN A 231 -10.15 4.54 20.93
C ASN A 231 -10.39 4.88 19.44
N ILE A 232 -10.67 3.86 18.65
CA ILE A 232 -11.04 4.01 17.25
C ILE A 232 -12.56 4.15 17.19
N PRO A 233 -13.15 5.18 16.54
CA PRO A 233 -14.59 5.38 16.51
C PRO A 233 -15.39 4.15 16.05
N LEU A 234 -14.90 3.39 15.08
CA LEU A 234 -15.53 2.11 14.66
C LEU A 234 -15.29 0.94 15.63
N GLY A 235 -14.60 1.14 16.75
CA GLY A 235 -14.43 0.17 17.84
C GLY A 235 -13.45 -0.97 17.57
N ARG A 236 -12.72 -0.98 16.45
CA ARG A 236 -11.74 -2.02 16.10
C ARG A 236 -10.64 -1.48 15.20
N GLN A 237 -9.54 -2.19 15.16
CA GLN A 237 -8.53 -1.99 14.12
C GLN A 237 -9.07 -2.42 12.75
N GLY A 238 -8.57 -1.77 11.69
CA GLY A 238 -8.83 -2.19 10.33
C GLY A 238 -8.02 -3.43 9.95
N THR A 239 -8.34 -4.04 8.82
CA THR A 239 -7.63 -5.19 8.26
C THR A 239 -6.88 -4.81 6.98
N GLY A 240 -5.92 -5.65 6.55
CA GLY A 240 -5.28 -5.50 5.25
C GLY A 240 -6.26 -5.52 4.08
N TRP A 241 -7.36 -6.26 4.24
CA TRP A 241 -8.44 -6.31 3.24
C TRP A 241 -9.17 -4.97 3.07
N GLU A 242 -9.44 -4.24 4.15
CA GLU A 242 -10.10 -2.94 4.07
C GLU A 242 -9.22 -1.90 3.35
N THR A 243 -7.90 -1.95 3.56
CA THR A 243 -6.97 -1.18 2.73
C THR A 243 -7.00 -1.64 1.27
N ALA A 244 -7.09 -2.96 1.03
CA ALA A 244 -7.14 -3.51 -0.32
C ALA A 244 -8.43 -3.12 -1.07
N TYR A 245 -9.59 -3.08 -0.41
CA TYR A 245 -10.84 -2.63 -1.02
C TYR A 245 -10.83 -1.13 -1.36
N ALA A 246 -10.20 -0.30 -0.54
CA ALA A 246 -9.98 1.10 -0.88
C ALA A 246 -9.05 1.25 -2.10
N ALA A 247 -7.98 0.45 -2.16
CA ALA A 247 -7.09 0.42 -3.32
C ALA A 247 -7.81 -0.10 -4.58
N LEU A 248 -8.63 -1.15 -4.47
CA LEU A 248 -9.44 -1.68 -5.55
C LEU A 248 -10.36 -0.60 -6.14
N PHE A 249 -11.05 0.17 -5.31
CA PHE A 249 -11.86 1.30 -5.77
C PHE A 249 -11.02 2.33 -6.54
N LEU A 250 -9.85 2.71 -6.01
CA LEU A 250 -9.00 3.73 -6.62
C LEU A 250 -8.30 3.26 -7.90
N VAL A 251 -8.00 1.96 -8.07
CA VAL A 251 -7.40 1.45 -9.31
C VAL A 251 -8.44 1.12 -10.38
N SER A 252 -9.71 0.91 -9.99
CA SER A 252 -10.80 0.61 -10.92
C SER A 252 -11.33 1.87 -11.62
N ASP A 253 -12.15 1.67 -12.64
CA ASP A 253 -12.82 2.75 -13.37
C ASP A 253 -13.95 3.41 -12.56
N GLU A 254 -14.36 2.82 -11.42
CA GLU A 254 -15.33 3.40 -10.49
C GLU A 254 -14.87 4.76 -9.90
N SER A 255 -13.57 5.01 -9.88
CA SER A 255 -12.97 6.27 -9.42
C SER A 255 -12.45 7.16 -10.56
N ALA A 256 -13.03 7.05 -11.77
CA ALA A 256 -12.55 7.72 -12.97
C ALA A 256 -12.43 9.26 -12.86
N TYR A 257 -13.19 9.89 -11.95
CA TYR A 257 -13.15 11.34 -11.72
C TYR A 257 -12.49 11.73 -10.40
N ILE A 258 -11.67 10.81 -9.81
CA ILE A 258 -10.99 11.02 -8.53
C ILE A 258 -9.48 10.99 -8.76
N THR A 259 -8.81 12.13 -8.57
CA THR A 259 -7.34 12.24 -8.66
C THR A 259 -6.82 13.26 -7.66
N ALA A 260 -5.56 13.16 -7.26
CA ALA A 260 -4.87 14.00 -6.27
C ALA A 260 -5.50 13.99 -4.87
N GLN A 261 -6.31 12.96 -4.55
CA GLN A 261 -7.01 12.86 -3.27
C GLN A 261 -6.24 12.00 -2.25
N ILE A 262 -6.53 12.26 -0.98
CA ILE A 262 -6.04 11.46 0.14
C ILE A 262 -7.27 10.82 0.80
N LEU A 263 -7.32 9.49 0.75
CA LEU A 263 -8.38 8.69 1.35
C LEU A 263 -7.88 8.07 2.66
N ALA A 264 -8.36 8.57 3.80
CA ALA A 264 -8.11 7.93 5.08
C ALA A 264 -8.93 6.63 5.19
N VAL A 265 -8.28 5.55 5.64
CA VAL A 265 -8.91 4.24 5.92
C VAL A 265 -8.52 3.87 7.35
N ASP A 266 -9.20 4.47 8.33
CA ASP A 266 -8.74 4.52 9.71
C ASP A 266 -9.82 4.34 10.78
N GLY A 267 -11.03 4.01 10.38
CA GLY A 267 -12.17 3.84 11.29
C GLY A 267 -12.61 5.12 11.98
N GLY A 268 -12.31 6.29 11.39
CA GLY A 268 -12.66 7.62 11.91
C GLY A 268 -11.59 8.23 12.82
N LEU A 269 -10.43 7.57 12.97
CA LEU A 269 -9.39 7.97 13.94
C LEU A 269 -8.82 9.37 13.68
N SER A 270 -8.73 9.81 12.43
CA SER A 270 -8.18 11.13 12.07
C SER A 270 -9.22 12.21 11.79
N GLY A 271 -10.51 11.84 11.69
CA GLY A 271 -11.57 12.75 11.26
C GLY A 271 -12.61 13.08 12.33
N LEU A 272 -12.58 12.39 13.49
CA LEU A 272 -13.57 12.56 14.56
C LEU A 272 -12.93 12.89 15.90
#